data_d67ccd8d2cbab2f53e497c7186659b16
#
_entry.id   d67ccd8d2cbab2f53e497c7186659b16
#
_cell.length_a   1.000
_cell.length_b   1.000
_cell.length_c   1.000
_cell.angle_alpha   90.00
_cell.angle_beta   90.00
_cell.angle_gamma   90.00
#
_symmetry.space_group_name_H-M   'P 1'
#
loop_
_entity.id
_entity.type
_entity.pdbx_description
1 polymer ?
#
loop_
_entity_poly.entity_id
_entity_poly.type
_entity_poly.pdbx_seq_one_letter_code
_entity_poly.pdbx_strand_id
1 'polypeptide(L)'
;MANQRKIINDPVFGFISIPTGLLYNIVKHPILQRLNRIRQVGLSSVVYPGAQHTRFQHSLGAFHLMSEAIKHLTAKGNFIFDSEAEAIQAAILLHDVGHGPFSHVLEDTIVKGVSHEDISLMLMERINKEMNGQLNLAIQIFKDEYPKKFLHQLVSGQLDMDRLDYLRRDSFYTGVTEGNIGSARIIQMLDVKDDQLVVESKGIYSIENFLTARRLMYWQVYLHKTSVAYERMLISALLRAKELASKGVELFASPAFRFFLYNNIDKEEFYHNPECLENFIQLDDNDIWTSLKVWSTHTDKILSTLSSGMINRRLFKVEVSSEPASNEHIEELKDIISAHLGIHREDAHYFVSVPRIEKNMYDPADDSIDILYNDGSIKNIAEASDMLNISLLSKKVRKYYLCYQRLQ
;
A
#
# COMPACT_ATOMS: atom_id res chain seq x y z
N MET A 1 1.68 -33.45 -21.06
CA MET A 1 0.48 -33.20 -20.24
C MET A 1 -0.01 -31.81 -20.56
N ALA A 2 -1.30 -31.63 -20.85
CA ALA A 2 -1.84 -30.31 -21.12
C ALA A 2 -1.59 -29.42 -19.88
N ASN A 3 -0.98 -28.27 -20.11
CA ASN A 3 -0.68 -27.30 -19.06
C ASN A 3 -2.03 -26.81 -18.48
N GLN A 4 -2.50 -27.44 -17.41
CA GLN A 4 -3.77 -27.09 -16.79
C GLN A 4 -3.61 -25.69 -16.18
N ARG A 5 -4.53 -24.80 -16.50
CA ARG A 5 -4.58 -23.43 -15.97
C ARG A 5 -5.87 -23.24 -15.20
N LYS A 6 -5.82 -22.46 -14.14
CA LYS A 6 -7.01 -21.95 -13.45
C LYS A 6 -7.31 -20.54 -13.92
N ILE A 7 -8.57 -20.23 -14.12
CA ILE A 7 -9.01 -18.93 -14.63
C ILE A 7 -9.74 -18.21 -13.51
N ILE A 8 -9.38 -16.95 -13.28
CA ILE A 8 -10.05 -16.05 -12.34
C ILE A 8 -10.58 -14.85 -13.14
N ASN A 9 -11.82 -14.47 -12.90
CA ASN A 9 -12.41 -13.26 -13.48
C ASN A 9 -11.97 -12.04 -12.68
N ASP A 10 -11.36 -11.07 -13.35
CA ASP A 10 -10.96 -9.79 -12.79
C ASP A 10 -11.65 -8.65 -13.54
N PRO A 11 -12.30 -7.69 -12.86
CA PRO A 11 -13.05 -6.63 -13.53
C PRO A 11 -12.18 -5.64 -14.30
N VAL A 12 -10.87 -5.56 -14.01
CA VAL A 12 -9.94 -4.64 -14.66
C VAL A 12 -9.27 -5.25 -15.88
N PHE A 13 -8.87 -6.55 -15.78
CA PHE A 13 -8.09 -7.25 -16.80
C PHE A 13 -8.85 -8.38 -17.50
N GLY A 14 -10.06 -8.69 -17.07
CA GLY A 14 -10.82 -9.81 -17.61
C GLY A 14 -10.37 -11.15 -17.03
N PHE A 15 -9.95 -12.07 -17.88
CA PHE A 15 -9.54 -13.41 -17.45
C PHE A 15 -8.06 -13.46 -17.08
N ILE A 16 -7.77 -13.72 -15.81
CA ILE A 16 -6.41 -13.98 -15.31
C ILE A 16 -6.20 -15.49 -15.28
N SER A 17 -5.17 -15.96 -15.98
CA SER A 17 -4.84 -17.37 -16.13
C SER A 17 -3.65 -17.75 -15.27
N ILE A 18 -3.84 -18.62 -14.28
CA ILE A 18 -2.80 -19.04 -13.34
C ILE A 18 -2.36 -20.47 -13.68
N PRO A 19 -1.07 -20.70 -13.98
CA PRO A 19 -0.53 -22.04 -14.17
C PRO A 19 -0.74 -22.90 -12.91
N THR A 20 -1.07 -24.18 -13.11
CA THR A 20 -1.09 -25.14 -12.00
C THR A 20 0.34 -25.44 -11.55
N GLY A 21 0.52 -25.86 -10.32
CA GLY A 21 1.82 -26.06 -9.71
C GLY A 21 2.10 -25.01 -8.64
N LEU A 22 3.34 -24.51 -8.57
CA LEU A 22 3.80 -23.58 -7.53
C LEU A 22 2.90 -22.33 -7.43
N LEU A 23 2.67 -21.65 -8.53
CA LEU A 23 1.90 -20.38 -8.56
C LEU A 23 0.45 -20.57 -8.07
N TYR A 24 -0.20 -21.67 -8.49
CA TYR A 24 -1.55 -21.95 -8.00
C TYR A 24 -1.57 -22.35 -6.53
N ASN A 25 -0.52 -23.04 -6.04
CA ASN A 25 -0.38 -23.35 -4.62
C ASN A 25 -0.18 -22.10 -3.78
N ILE A 26 0.61 -21.14 -4.26
CA ILE A 26 0.74 -19.80 -3.65
C ILE A 26 -0.62 -19.10 -3.58
N VAL A 27 -1.36 -19.07 -4.70
CA VAL A 27 -2.69 -18.42 -4.74
C VAL A 27 -3.66 -19.03 -3.73
N LYS A 28 -3.62 -20.34 -3.49
CA LYS A 28 -4.45 -21.01 -2.48
C LYS A 28 -3.93 -20.87 -1.06
N HIS A 29 -2.72 -20.41 -0.88
CA HIS A 29 -2.07 -20.38 0.43
C HIS A 29 -2.84 -19.47 1.40
N PRO A 30 -3.12 -19.87 2.65
CA PRO A 30 -3.90 -19.09 3.61
C PRO A 30 -3.39 -17.66 3.83
N ILE A 31 -2.05 -17.49 3.83
CA ILE A 31 -1.40 -16.17 3.97
C ILE A 31 -1.77 -15.26 2.81
N LEU A 32 -1.75 -15.71 1.56
CA LEU A 32 -2.18 -14.89 0.44
C LEU A 32 -3.71 -14.70 0.44
N GLN A 33 -4.48 -15.74 0.79
CA GLN A 33 -5.95 -15.66 0.89
C GLN A 33 -6.43 -14.65 1.95
N ARG A 34 -5.64 -14.37 2.97
CA ARG A 34 -5.89 -13.30 3.95
C ARG A 34 -6.10 -11.94 3.28
N LEU A 35 -5.37 -11.65 2.20
CA LEU A 35 -5.47 -10.40 1.46
C LEU A 35 -6.87 -10.14 0.85
N ASN A 36 -7.73 -11.15 0.73
CA ASN A 36 -9.15 -10.98 0.38
C ASN A 36 -9.94 -10.18 1.42
N ARG A 37 -9.43 -10.06 2.64
CA ARG A 37 -10.10 -9.38 3.75
C ARG A 37 -9.41 -8.06 4.13
N ILE A 38 -8.43 -7.62 3.32
CA ILE A 38 -7.71 -6.35 3.48
C ILE A 38 -7.93 -5.50 2.24
N ARG A 39 -8.52 -4.33 2.41
CA ARG A 39 -8.78 -3.39 1.31
C ARG A 39 -7.51 -2.73 0.83
N GLN A 40 -7.39 -2.61 -0.51
CA GLN A 40 -6.22 -1.99 -1.16
C GLN A 40 -6.03 -0.53 -0.74
N VAL A 41 -7.07 0.27 -0.82
CA VAL A 41 -7.02 1.70 -0.52
C VAL A 41 -7.58 2.06 0.87
N GLY A 42 -7.61 1.08 1.77
CA GLY A 42 -7.94 1.27 3.18
C GLY A 42 -9.25 2.03 3.39
N LEU A 43 -9.16 3.19 4.04
CA LEU A 43 -10.31 4.03 4.42
C LEU A 43 -10.81 4.94 3.29
N SER A 44 -10.19 4.95 2.12
CA SER A 44 -10.58 5.85 1.01
C SER A 44 -12.00 5.58 0.48
N SER A 45 -12.59 4.41 0.80
CA SER A 45 -14.00 4.11 0.53
C SER A 45 -14.97 5.10 1.20
N VAL A 46 -14.56 5.85 2.20
CA VAL A 46 -15.35 6.94 2.80
C VAL A 46 -15.65 8.07 1.80
N VAL A 47 -14.77 8.26 0.83
CA VAL A 47 -14.89 9.23 -0.26
C VAL A 47 -15.38 8.55 -1.54
N TYR A 48 -14.82 7.38 -1.83
CA TYR A 48 -15.06 6.60 -3.06
C TYR A 48 -15.76 5.29 -2.70
N PRO A 49 -17.11 5.24 -2.62
CA PRO A 49 -17.82 4.06 -2.13
C PRO A 49 -17.57 2.79 -2.96
N GLY A 50 -17.19 2.93 -4.24
CA GLY A 50 -16.82 1.83 -5.13
C GLY A 50 -15.46 1.21 -4.82
N ALA A 51 -14.60 1.90 -4.06
CA ALA A 51 -13.24 1.47 -3.73
C ALA A 51 -13.25 0.39 -2.62
N GLN A 52 -13.81 -0.78 -2.94
CA GLN A 52 -13.94 -1.93 -2.04
C GLN A 52 -13.03 -3.10 -2.42
N HIS A 53 -12.22 -2.95 -3.47
CA HIS A 53 -11.29 -3.98 -3.92
C HIS A 53 -10.20 -4.26 -2.89
N THR A 54 -9.70 -5.48 -2.95
CA THR A 54 -8.81 -6.04 -1.94
C THR A 54 -7.38 -6.15 -2.47
N ARG A 55 -6.42 -6.27 -1.55
CA ARG A 55 -5.02 -6.55 -1.90
C ARG A 55 -4.84 -7.86 -2.65
N PHE A 56 -5.70 -8.84 -2.42
CA PHE A 56 -5.69 -10.08 -3.19
C PHE A 56 -5.98 -9.83 -4.68
N GLN A 57 -7.00 -9.00 -4.99
CA GLN A 57 -7.29 -8.64 -6.38
C GLN A 57 -6.15 -7.88 -7.02
N HIS A 58 -5.49 -7.00 -6.26
CA HIS A 58 -4.28 -6.30 -6.69
C HIS A 58 -3.13 -7.28 -6.98
N SER A 59 -2.79 -8.19 -6.06
CA SER A 59 -1.75 -9.19 -6.27
C SER A 59 -1.98 -10.04 -7.53
N LEU A 60 -3.23 -10.40 -7.81
CA LEU A 60 -3.58 -11.12 -9.04
C LEU A 60 -3.43 -10.27 -10.30
N GLY A 61 -3.78 -8.99 -10.23
CA GLY A 61 -3.60 -8.07 -11.36
C GLY A 61 -2.14 -7.77 -11.65
N ALA A 62 -1.33 -7.54 -10.62
CA ALA A 62 0.11 -7.37 -10.74
C ALA A 62 0.76 -8.64 -11.33
N PHE A 63 0.33 -9.83 -10.90
CA PHE A 63 0.72 -11.10 -11.50
C PHE A 63 0.37 -11.20 -12.99
N HIS A 64 -0.83 -10.76 -13.38
CA HIS A 64 -1.24 -10.74 -14.79
C HIS A 64 -0.32 -9.86 -15.62
N LEU A 65 -0.06 -8.63 -15.18
CA LEU A 65 0.84 -7.70 -15.86
C LEU A 65 2.27 -8.24 -15.91
N MET A 66 2.76 -8.89 -14.85
CA MET A 66 4.05 -9.55 -14.82
C MET A 66 4.14 -10.65 -15.89
N SER A 67 3.08 -11.45 -16.04
CA SER A 67 3.03 -12.50 -17.06
C SER A 67 3.08 -11.92 -18.48
N GLU A 68 2.42 -10.79 -18.73
CA GLU A 68 2.47 -10.11 -20.03
C GLU A 68 3.85 -9.44 -20.26
N ALA A 69 4.49 -8.89 -19.23
CA ALA A 69 5.84 -8.32 -19.33
C ALA A 69 6.89 -9.39 -19.65
N ILE A 70 6.88 -10.53 -18.97
CA ILE A 70 7.77 -11.67 -19.25
C ILE A 70 7.61 -12.13 -20.69
N LYS A 71 6.38 -12.36 -21.12
CA LYS A 71 6.06 -12.80 -22.48
C LYS A 71 6.57 -11.81 -23.52
N HIS A 72 6.38 -10.51 -23.28
CA HIS A 72 6.83 -9.46 -24.18
C HIS A 72 8.37 -9.39 -24.26
N LEU A 73 9.05 -9.34 -23.11
CA LEU A 73 10.51 -9.28 -23.06
C LEU A 73 11.17 -10.51 -23.69
N THR A 74 10.62 -11.70 -23.45
CA THR A 74 11.11 -12.93 -24.09
C THR A 74 10.90 -12.89 -25.62
N ALA A 75 9.76 -12.39 -26.10
CA ALA A 75 9.49 -12.25 -27.54
C ALA A 75 10.44 -11.24 -28.21
N LYS A 76 10.96 -10.25 -27.47
CA LYS A 76 12.00 -9.33 -27.92
C LYS A 76 13.41 -9.93 -27.96
N GLY A 77 13.60 -11.15 -27.46
CA GLY A 77 14.89 -11.84 -27.44
C GLY A 77 15.65 -11.70 -26.11
N ASN A 78 15.05 -11.08 -25.10
CA ASN A 78 15.64 -11.06 -23.77
C ASN A 78 15.52 -12.45 -23.13
N PHE A 79 16.65 -13.01 -22.71
CA PHE A 79 16.68 -14.37 -22.22
C PHE A 79 16.24 -14.45 -20.76
N ILE A 80 15.08 -15.08 -20.52
CA ILE A 80 14.50 -15.36 -19.21
C ILE A 80 14.27 -16.87 -19.11
N PHE A 81 14.92 -17.52 -18.13
CA PHE A 81 14.70 -18.95 -17.89
C PHE A 81 13.28 -19.20 -17.35
N ASP A 82 12.72 -20.39 -17.62
CA ASP A 82 11.41 -20.76 -17.08
C ASP A 82 11.37 -20.67 -15.54
N SER A 83 12.48 -21.01 -14.88
CA SER A 83 12.61 -20.88 -13.41
C SER A 83 12.62 -19.41 -12.94
N GLU A 84 13.23 -18.51 -13.70
CA GLU A 84 13.21 -17.07 -13.43
C GLU A 84 11.80 -16.50 -13.65
N ALA A 85 11.13 -16.92 -14.71
CA ALA A 85 9.75 -16.53 -15.01
C ALA A 85 8.78 -16.96 -13.90
N GLU A 86 8.89 -18.20 -13.40
CA GLU A 86 8.07 -18.68 -12.28
C GLU A 86 8.42 -17.94 -10.97
N ALA A 87 9.71 -17.70 -10.73
CA ALA A 87 10.17 -17.02 -9.52
C ALA A 87 9.70 -15.56 -9.44
N ILE A 88 9.79 -14.78 -10.53
CA ILE A 88 9.35 -13.40 -10.54
C ILE A 88 7.82 -13.28 -10.45
N GLN A 89 7.09 -14.25 -11.02
CA GLN A 89 5.65 -14.36 -10.86
C GLN A 89 5.26 -14.70 -9.41
N ALA A 90 6.03 -15.56 -8.74
CA ALA A 90 5.84 -15.84 -7.32
C ALA A 90 6.17 -14.61 -6.45
N ALA A 91 7.24 -13.90 -6.77
CA ALA A 91 7.64 -12.68 -6.06
C ALA A 91 6.54 -11.61 -6.11
N ILE A 92 6.00 -11.32 -7.30
CA ILE A 92 4.93 -10.30 -7.44
C ILE A 92 3.60 -10.75 -6.82
N LEU A 93 3.28 -12.05 -6.77
CA LEU A 93 2.10 -12.53 -6.02
C LEU A 93 2.22 -12.28 -4.51
N LEU A 94 3.43 -12.33 -3.99
CA LEU A 94 3.71 -12.30 -2.56
C LEU A 94 4.22 -10.93 -2.06
N HIS A 95 4.48 -9.95 -2.93
CA HIS A 95 5.12 -8.69 -2.55
C HIS A 95 4.36 -7.93 -1.45
N ASP A 96 3.04 -8.01 -1.45
CA ASP A 96 2.12 -7.28 -0.56
C ASP A 96 1.59 -8.12 0.63
N VAL A 97 2.05 -9.40 0.82
CA VAL A 97 1.50 -10.26 1.87
C VAL A 97 1.74 -9.74 3.29
N GLY A 98 2.72 -8.89 3.48
CA GLY A 98 3.07 -8.26 4.76
C GLY A 98 2.18 -7.08 5.16
N HIS A 99 1.28 -6.63 4.30
CA HIS A 99 0.36 -5.57 4.70
C HIS A 99 -0.65 -6.04 5.75
N GLY A 100 -0.82 -5.22 6.80
CA GLY A 100 -1.87 -5.36 7.80
C GLY A 100 -3.16 -4.62 7.42
N PRO A 101 -4.22 -4.76 8.24
CA PRO A 101 -5.44 -3.95 8.07
C PRO A 101 -5.12 -2.47 8.15
N PHE A 102 -5.67 -1.69 7.19
CA PHE A 102 -5.42 -0.24 7.06
C PHE A 102 -3.93 0.13 7.01
N SER A 103 -3.08 -0.82 6.64
CA SER A 103 -1.63 -0.68 6.36
C SER A 103 -0.88 0.31 7.26
N HIS A 104 -0.62 1.50 6.81
CA HIS A 104 0.19 2.51 7.53
C HIS A 104 -0.37 2.90 8.91
N VAL A 105 -1.68 2.77 9.13
CA VAL A 105 -2.28 3.05 10.45
C VAL A 105 -1.78 2.06 11.50
N LEU A 106 -1.66 0.78 11.15
CA LEU A 106 -1.14 -0.22 12.08
C LEU A 106 0.36 -0.08 12.32
N GLU A 107 1.13 0.22 11.27
CA GLU A 107 2.58 0.47 11.38
C GLU A 107 2.90 1.60 12.35
N ASP A 108 2.06 2.64 12.38
CA ASP A 108 2.22 3.78 13.29
C ASP A 108 1.72 3.52 14.71
N THR A 109 0.83 2.54 14.93
CA THR A 109 0.09 2.40 16.20
C THR A 109 0.32 1.09 16.94
N ILE A 110 0.30 -0.03 16.23
CA ILE A 110 0.21 -1.38 16.80
C ILE A 110 1.52 -2.17 16.62
N VAL A 111 2.14 -2.10 15.44
CA VAL A 111 3.37 -2.82 15.08
C VAL A 111 4.44 -1.79 14.70
N LYS A 112 4.94 -1.07 15.68
CA LYS A 112 5.82 0.08 15.44
C LYS A 112 7.19 -0.31 14.92
N GLY A 113 7.60 0.35 13.82
CA GLY A 113 8.96 0.27 13.29
C GLY A 113 9.27 -0.99 12.48
N VAL A 114 8.26 -1.81 12.14
CA VAL A 114 8.38 -2.94 11.21
C VAL A 114 7.63 -2.58 9.93
N SER A 115 8.34 -2.57 8.80
CA SER A 115 7.72 -2.26 7.51
C SER A 115 6.93 -3.47 6.98
N HIS A 116 5.93 -3.19 6.14
CA HIS A 116 5.21 -4.27 5.46
C HIS A 116 6.10 -5.07 4.51
N GLU A 117 7.19 -4.49 3.99
CA GLU A 117 8.19 -5.18 3.17
C GLU A 117 8.97 -6.19 4.01
N ASP A 118 9.42 -5.80 5.21
CA ASP A 118 10.07 -6.71 6.18
C ASP A 118 9.15 -7.90 6.51
N ILE A 119 7.86 -7.61 6.79
CA ILE A 119 6.87 -8.65 7.10
C ILE A 119 6.60 -9.52 5.86
N SER A 120 6.54 -8.95 4.65
CA SER A 120 6.40 -9.71 3.41
C SER A 120 7.54 -10.70 3.25
N LEU A 121 8.77 -10.28 3.49
CA LEU A 121 9.93 -11.15 3.44
C LEU A 121 9.84 -12.29 4.46
N MET A 122 9.50 -12.00 5.73
CA MET A 122 9.32 -13.02 6.76
C MET A 122 8.25 -14.06 6.36
N LEU A 123 7.16 -13.60 5.77
CA LEU A 123 6.07 -14.47 5.30
C LEU A 123 6.47 -15.27 4.06
N MET A 124 7.22 -14.68 3.13
CA MET A 124 7.79 -15.41 1.99
C MET A 124 8.75 -16.53 2.46
N GLU A 125 9.62 -16.25 3.43
CA GLU A 125 10.52 -17.26 4.02
C GLU A 125 9.76 -18.38 4.73
N ARG A 126 8.68 -18.06 5.42
CA ARG A 126 7.79 -19.05 6.03
C ARG A 126 7.14 -19.95 4.98
N ILE A 127 6.50 -19.36 3.96
CA ILE A 127 5.89 -20.10 2.86
C ILE A 127 6.94 -20.97 2.15
N ASN A 128 8.15 -20.44 1.97
CA ASN A 128 9.27 -21.15 1.36
C ASN A 128 9.65 -22.42 2.13
N LYS A 129 9.69 -22.34 3.48
CA LYS A 129 9.91 -23.53 4.33
C LYS A 129 8.80 -24.57 4.15
N GLU A 130 7.54 -24.14 4.15
CA GLU A 130 6.38 -25.00 3.94
C GLU A 130 6.36 -25.65 2.54
N MET A 131 6.94 -24.95 1.53
CA MET A 131 7.06 -25.42 0.14
C MET A 131 8.44 -26.04 -0.19
N ASN A 132 9.21 -26.46 0.80
CA ASN A 132 10.50 -27.15 0.64
C ASN A 132 11.52 -26.37 -0.22
N GLY A 133 11.61 -25.06 -0.06
CA GLY A 133 12.62 -24.22 -0.74
C GLY A 133 12.25 -23.76 -2.15
N GLN A 134 11.02 -23.98 -2.61
CA GLN A 134 10.60 -23.64 -3.98
C GLN A 134 10.57 -22.12 -4.24
N LEU A 135 10.60 -21.25 -3.20
CA LEU A 135 10.63 -19.81 -3.32
C LEU A 135 12.02 -19.19 -3.20
N ASN A 136 13.09 -19.99 -3.09
CA ASN A 136 14.44 -19.44 -2.89
C ASN A 136 14.81 -18.37 -3.94
N LEU A 137 14.57 -18.65 -5.22
CA LEU A 137 14.86 -17.70 -6.30
C LEU A 137 13.94 -16.48 -6.25
N ALA A 138 12.67 -16.65 -5.94
CA ALA A 138 11.72 -15.55 -5.79
C ALA A 138 12.15 -14.58 -4.66
N ILE A 139 12.62 -15.12 -3.53
CA ILE A 139 13.15 -14.33 -2.41
C ILE A 139 14.43 -13.58 -2.81
N GLN A 140 15.36 -14.22 -3.53
CA GLN A 140 16.57 -13.55 -4.02
C GLN A 140 16.24 -12.38 -4.97
N ILE A 141 15.28 -12.58 -5.88
CA ILE A 141 14.81 -11.52 -6.79
C ILE A 141 14.14 -10.40 -5.98
N PHE A 142 13.27 -10.74 -5.04
CA PHE A 142 12.58 -9.76 -4.20
C PHE A 142 13.56 -8.90 -3.39
N LYS A 143 14.64 -9.48 -2.89
CA LYS A 143 15.69 -8.81 -2.11
C LYS A 143 16.74 -8.05 -2.94
N ASP A 144 16.59 -8.03 -4.27
CA ASP A 144 17.61 -7.51 -5.22
C ASP A 144 19.00 -8.19 -5.08
N GLU A 145 19.02 -9.45 -4.67
CA GLU A 145 20.24 -10.25 -4.55
C GLU A 145 20.55 -11.07 -5.82
N TYR A 146 19.64 -11.08 -6.79
CA TYR A 146 19.82 -11.83 -8.05
C TYR A 146 20.55 -10.98 -9.09
N PRO A 147 21.46 -11.58 -9.92
CA PRO A 147 22.29 -10.81 -10.86
C PRO A 147 21.52 -10.02 -11.92
N LYS A 148 20.44 -10.56 -12.48
CA LYS A 148 19.61 -9.88 -13.48
C LYS A 148 18.70 -8.84 -12.78
N LYS A 149 19.19 -7.62 -12.71
CA LYS A 149 18.53 -6.52 -11.96
C LYS A 149 17.14 -6.16 -12.49
N PHE A 150 16.92 -6.24 -13.80
CA PHE A 150 15.62 -5.96 -14.39
C PHE A 150 14.50 -6.84 -13.82
N LEU A 151 14.80 -8.06 -13.33
CA LEU A 151 13.81 -8.93 -12.70
C LEU A 151 13.31 -8.33 -11.38
N HIS A 152 14.20 -7.77 -10.57
CA HIS A 152 13.81 -7.02 -9.38
C HIS A 152 13.05 -5.74 -9.74
N GLN A 153 13.52 -4.98 -10.73
CA GLN A 153 12.90 -3.74 -11.17
C GLN A 153 11.46 -3.93 -11.69
N LEU A 154 11.13 -5.12 -12.23
CA LEU A 154 9.75 -5.46 -12.59
C LEU A 154 8.85 -5.70 -11.36
N VAL A 155 9.42 -6.09 -10.20
CA VAL A 155 8.67 -6.29 -8.93
C VAL A 155 8.62 -5.03 -8.10
N SER A 156 9.75 -4.32 -7.99
CA SER A 156 9.91 -3.13 -7.14
C SER A 156 10.85 -2.13 -7.81
N GLY A 157 10.32 -1.18 -8.56
CA GLY A 157 11.03 -0.14 -9.27
C GLY A 157 10.13 1.05 -9.53
N GLN A 158 10.59 2.08 -10.25
CA GLN A 158 9.75 3.23 -10.59
C GLN A 158 8.67 2.90 -11.63
N LEU A 159 8.86 1.83 -12.42
CA LEU A 159 7.96 1.38 -13.46
C LEU A 159 7.73 -0.14 -13.34
N ASP A 160 7.29 -0.59 -12.18
CA ASP A 160 7.03 -1.99 -11.85
C ASP A 160 5.57 -2.41 -12.12
N MET A 161 5.33 -3.71 -12.03
CA MET A 161 3.99 -4.27 -12.27
C MET A 161 3.01 -3.99 -11.13
N ASP A 162 3.51 -3.74 -9.91
CA ASP A 162 2.75 -3.26 -8.78
C ASP A 162 2.09 -1.90 -9.09
N ARG A 163 2.91 -0.90 -9.46
CA ARG A 163 2.42 0.45 -9.80
C ARG A 163 1.49 0.46 -11.01
N LEU A 164 1.78 -0.35 -12.01
CA LEU A 164 0.94 -0.44 -13.20
C LEU A 164 -0.43 -1.07 -12.89
N ASP A 165 -0.52 -2.01 -11.94
CA ASP A 165 -1.80 -2.56 -11.50
C ASP A 165 -2.55 -1.56 -10.64
N TYR A 166 -1.95 -1.10 -9.50
CA TYR A 166 -2.73 -0.34 -8.54
C TYR A 166 -3.23 0.97 -9.11
N LEU A 167 -2.46 1.69 -9.93
CA LEU A 167 -2.94 2.93 -10.56
C LEU A 167 -4.17 2.68 -11.42
N ARG A 168 -4.13 1.66 -12.26
CA ARG A 168 -5.25 1.31 -13.13
C ARG A 168 -6.44 0.77 -12.34
N ARG A 169 -6.19 -0.11 -11.37
CA ARG A 169 -7.21 -0.74 -10.54
C ARG A 169 -7.89 0.28 -9.62
N ASP A 170 -7.13 1.12 -8.96
CA ASP A 170 -7.66 2.16 -8.08
C ASP A 170 -8.45 3.20 -8.87
N SER A 171 -7.98 3.60 -10.07
CA SER A 171 -8.74 4.43 -11.00
C SER A 171 -10.10 3.83 -11.33
N PHE A 172 -10.13 2.54 -11.68
CA PHE A 172 -11.36 1.82 -12.01
C PHE A 172 -12.35 1.82 -10.82
N TYR A 173 -11.90 1.43 -9.63
CA TYR A 173 -12.78 1.27 -8.47
C TYR A 173 -13.16 2.59 -7.78
N THR A 174 -12.32 3.62 -7.88
CA THR A 174 -12.66 4.97 -7.37
C THR A 174 -13.49 5.78 -8.36
N GLY A 175 -13.42 5.45 -9.64
CA GLY A 175 -14.01 6.25 -10.72
C GLY A 175 -13.20 7.51 -11.06
N VAL A 176 -11.96 7.63 -10.57
CA VAL A 176 -11.05 8.75 -10.86
C VAL A 176 -10.31 8.45 -12.17
N THR A 177 -10.79 9.00 -13.26
CA THR A 177 -10.33 8.70 -14.62
C THR A 177 -8.89 9.15 -14.91
N GLU A 178 -8.37 10.10 -14.15
CA GLU A 178 -7.00 10.61 -14.26
C GLU A 178 -5.94 9.53 -13.94
N GLY A 179 -6.33 8.48 -13.21
CA GLY A 179 -5.47 7.31 -12.95
C GLY A 179 -5.46 6.27 -14.08
N ASN A 180 -6.21 6.48 -15.15
CA ASN A 180 -6.26 5.54 -16.26
C ASN A 180 -4.99 5.60 -17.11
N ILE A 181 -4.11 4.63 -16.93
CA ILE A 181 -2.85 4.48 -17.64
C ILE A 181 -2.93 3.38 -18.69
N GLY A 182 -2.20 3.55 -19.79
CA GLY A 182 -2.07 2.55 -20.84
C GLY A 182 -1.08 1.43 -20.48
N SER A 183 -1.30 0.67 -19.40
CA SER A 183 -0.36 -0.34 -18.89
C SER A 183 0.07 -1.35 -19.97
N ALA A 184 -0.85 -1.81 -20.83
CA ALA A 184 -0.52 -2.70 -21.93
C ALA A 184 0.47 -2.06 -22.94
N ARG A 185 0.30 -0.76 -23.26
CA ARG A 185 1.22 -0.04 -24.12
C ARG A 185 2.58 0.15 -23.45
N ILE A 186 2.60 0.48 -22.17
CA ILE A 186 3.85 0.62 -21.40
C ILE A 186 4.64 -0.69 -21.47
N ILE A 187 4.01 -1.83 -21.20
CA ILE A 187 4.65 -3.15 -21.29
C ILE A 187 5.21 -3.42 -22.68
N GLN A 188 4.50 -3.03 -23.75
CA GLN A 188 4.99 -3.19 -25.13
C GLN A 188 6.21 -2.30 -25.45
N MET A 189 6.49 -1.29 -24.64
CA MET A 189 7.65 -0.42 -24.81
C MET A 189 8.83 -0.81 -23.90
N LEU A 190 8.66 -1.78 -23.00
CA LEU A 190 9.74 -2.28 -22.15
C LEU A 190 10.80 -3.02 -22.97
N ASP A 191 12.04 -2.89 -22.55
CA ASP A 191 13.18 -3.66 -23.03
C ASP A 191 14.21 -3.84 -21.90
N VAL A 192 15.28 -4.59 -22.18
CA VAL A 192 16.38 -4.77 -21.25
C VAL A 192 17.68 -4.35 -21.93
N LYS A 193 18.49 -3.54 -21.25
CA LYS A 193 19.81 -3.14 -21.69
C LYS A 193 20.79 -3.23 -20.52
N ASP A 194 21.86 -3.99 -20.70
CA ASP A 194 22.90 -4.19 -19.69
C ASP A 194 22.33 -4.64 -18.32
N ASP A 195 21.42 -5.63 -18.37
CA ASP A 195 20.66 -6.17 -17.22
C ASP A 195 19.77 -5.16 -16.46
N GLN A 196 19.51 -3.98 -17.05
CA GLN A 196 18.59 -2.98 -16.51
C GLN A 196 17.31 -2.90 -17.35
N LEU A 197 16.19 -2.61 -16.71
CA LEU A 197 14.92 -2.34 -17.37
C LEU A 197 14.97 -0.96 -18.04
N VAL A 198 14.64 -0.90 -19.32
CA VAL A 198 14.59 0.35 -20.09
C VAL A 198 13.27 0.46 -20.85
N VAL A 199 12.95 1.66 -21.31
CA VAL A 199 11.78 1.94 -22.14
C VAL A 199 12.24 2.45 -23.50
N GLU A 200 11.75 1.86 -24.61
CA GLU A 200 12.02 2.39 -25.93
C GLU A 200 11.54 3.84 -26.08
N SER A 201 12.30 4.67 -26.81
CA SER A 201 12.03 6.12 -26.97
C SER A 201 10.62 6.44 -27.48
N LYS A 202 10.01 5.57 -28.29
CA LYS A 202 8.61 5.70 -28.72
C LYS A 202 7.58 5.54 -27.59
N GLY A 203 8.03 5.11 -26.39
CA GLY A 203 7.22 4.99 -25.18
C GLY A 203 7.17 6.25 -24.31
N ILE A 204 7.97 7.28 -24.59
CA ILE A 204 8.13 8.49 -23.74
C ILE A 204 6.78 9.05 -23.30
N TYR A 205 5.86 9.31 -24.21
CA TYR A 205 4.54 9.87 -23.89
C TYR A 205 3.68 8.97 -22.99
N SER A 206 3.88 7.65 -23.04
CA SER A 206 3.19 6.72 -22.15
C SER A 206 3.74 6.80 -20.72
N ILE A 207 5.05 7.03 -20.58
CA ILE A 207 5.70 7.23 -19.27
C ILE A 207 5.33 8.59 -18.68
N GLU A 208 5.28 9.64 -19.49
CA GLU A 208 4.80 10.97 -19.06
C GLU A 208 3.37 10.91 -18.51
N ASN A 209 2.48 10.21 -19.24
CA ASN A 209 1.11 10.00 -18.77
C ASN A 209 1.09 9.19 -17.45
N PHE A 210 1.90 8.12 -17.34
CA PHE A 210 2.01 7.32 -16.12
C PHE A 210 2.45 8.16 -14.91
N LEU A 211 3.49 8.97 -15.04
CA LEU A 211 3.98 9.83 -13.97
C LEU A 211 2.96 10.90 -13.58
N THR A 212 2.26 11.47 -14.57
CA THR A 212 1.19 12.44 -14.34
C THR A 212 -0.01 11.79 -13.62
N ALA A 213 -0.46 10.63 -14.10
CA ALA A 213 -1.55 9.88 -13.49
C ALA A 213 -1.23 9.50 -12.04
N ARG A 214 0.00 9.02 -11.77
CA ARG A 214 0.49 8.72 -10.42
C ARG A 214 0.37 9.93 -9.49
N ARG A 215 0.82 11.12 -9.96
CA ARG A 215 0.68 12.36 -9.18
C ARG A 215 -0.76 12.70 -8.87
N LEU A 216 -1.64 12.61 -9.86
CA LEU A 216 -3.06 12.94 -9.70
C LEU A 216 -3.74 11.98 -8.74
N MET A 217 -3.51 10.67 -8.87
CA MET A 217 -4.05 9.67 -7.96
C MET A 217 -3.58 9.89 -6.52
N TYR A 218 -2.30 10.26 -6.30
CA TYR A 218 -1.81 10.57 -4.96
C TYR A 218 -2.61 11.69 -4.29
N TRP A 219 -2.85 12.80 -4.99
CA TRP A 219 -3.54 13.94 -4.40
C TRP A 219 -5.06 13.80 -4.37
N GLN A 220 -5.64 13.13 -5.36
CA GLN A 220 -7.09 12.99 -5.44
C GLN A 220 -7.59 11.80 -4.61
N VAL A 221 -6.86 10.69 -4.54
CA VAL A 221 -7.30 9.47 -3.88
C VAL A 221 -6.58 9.23 -2.57
N TYR A 222 -5.27 8.94 -2.62
CA TYR A 222 -4.54 8.45 -1.45
C TYR A 222 -4.35 9.51 -0.36
N LEU A 223 -4.17 10.76 -0.75
CA LEU A 223 -3.99 11.90 0.15
C LEU A 223 -5.20 12.84 0.14
N HIS A 224 -6.37 12.32 -0.25
CA HIS A 224 -7.60 13.11 -0.16
C HIS A 224 -7.86 13.51 1.30
N LYS A 225 -8.15 14.81 1.54
CA LYS A 225 -8.28 15.36 2.90
C LYS A 225 -9.23 14.56 3.82
N THR A 226 -10.33 14.05 3.26
CA THR A 226 -11.31 13.26 4.03
C THR A 226 -10.77 11.87 4.38
N SER A 227 -10.00 11.23 3.48
CA SER A 227 -9.32 9.94 3.76
C SER A 227 -8.29 10.13 4.86
N VAL A 228 -7.47 11.18 4.78
CA VAL A 228 -6.48 11.53 5.82
C VAL A 228 -7.17 11.79 7.17
N ALA A 229 -8.30 12.54 7.18
CA ALA A 229 -9.07 12.74 8.41
C ALA A 229 -9.53 11.43 9.04
N TYR A 230 -10.00 10.50 8.22
CA TYR A 230 -10.51 9.21 8.67
C TYR A 230 -9.40 8.33 9.21
N GLU A 231 -8.23 8.32 8.57
CA GLU A 231 -7.03 7.65 9.07
C GLU A 231 -6.58 8.23 10.42
N ARG A 232 -6.57 9.56 10.58
CA ARG A 232 -6.21 10.20 11.86
C ARG A 232 -7.19 9.86 12.97
N MET A 233 -8.48 9.75 12.68
CA MET A 233 -9.46 9.28 13.66
C MET A 233 -9.19 7.84 14.09
N LEU A 234 -8.87 6.95 13.12
CA LEU A 234 -8.52 5.56 13.44
C LEU A 234 -7.26 5.49 14.31
N ILE A 235 -6.21 6.21 13.94
CA ILE A 235 -4.97 6.31 14.74
C ILE A 235 -5.30 6.73 16.17
N SER A 236 -6.08 7.79 16.34
CA SER A 236 -6.46 8.29 17.67
C SER A 236 -7.26 7.25 18.46
N ALA A 237 -8.20 6.55 17.83
CA ALA A 237 -9.00 5.51 18.50
C ALA A 237 -8.12 4.32 18.92
N LEU A 238 -7.19 3.88 18.07
CA LEU A 238 -6.27 2.77 18.40
C LEU A 238 -5.28 3.16 19.51
N LEU A 239 -4.74 4.38 19.48
CA LEU A 239 -3.85 4.88 20.54
C LEU A 239 -4.59 4.97 21.87
N ARG A 240 -5.83 5.47 21.90
CA ARG A 240 -6.64 5.50 23.11
C ARG A 240 -6.96 4.09 23.62
N ALA A 241 -7.34 3.18 22.74
CA ALA A 241 -7.59 1.80 23.10
C ALA A 241 -6.35 1.15 23.72
N LYS A 242 -5.16 1.38 23.13
CA LYS A 242 -3.89 0.84 23.63
C LYS A 242 -3.53 1.45 25.00
N GLU A 243 -3.77 2.75 25.21
CA GLU A 243 -3.59 3.39 26.50
C GLU A 243 -4.51 2.78 27.57
N LEU A 244 -5.80 2.59 27.26
CA LEU A 244 -6.75 1.98 28.18
C LEU A 244 -6.37 0.53 28.52
N ALA A 245 -5.98 -0.25 27.51
CA ALA A 245 -5.50 -1.63 27.69
C ALA A 245 -4.26 -1.68 28.59
N SER A 246 -3.30 -0.77 28.43
CA SER A 246 -2.10 -0.67 29.28
C SER A 246 -2.42 -0.31 30.73
N LYS A 247 -3.55 0.36 30.97
CA LYS A 247 -4.08 0.67 32.32
C LYS A 247 -4.94 -0.47 32.89
N GLY A 248 -5.02 -1.62 32.22
CA GLY A 248 -5.78 -2.77 32.66
C GLY A 248 -7.29 -2.70 32.37
N VAL A 249 -7.74 -1.73 31.56
CA VAL A 249 -9.15 -1.68 31.13
C VAL A 249 -9.41 -2.80 30.15
N GLU A 250 -10.46 -3.58 30.40
CA GLU A 250 -10.86 -4.64 29.48
C GLU A 250 -11.59 -4.09 28.26
N LEU A 251 -11.04 -4.35 27.07
CA LEU A 251 -11.59 -3.94 25.80
C LEU A 251 -11.89 -5.14 24.92
N PHE A 252 -12.99 -5.07 24.19
CA PHE A 252 -13.27 -6.06 23.17
C PHE A 252 -12.21 -5.98 22.06
N ALA A 253 -11.65 -7.13 21.70
CA ALA A 253 -10.81 -7.33 20.52
C ALA A 253 -10.88 -8.81 20.12
N SER A 254 -10.67 -9.12 18.83
CA SER A 254 -10.44 -10.50 18.41
C SER A 254 -9.15 -11.03 19.03
N PRO A 255 -8.95 -12.35 19.14
CA PRO A 255 -7.76 -12.91 19.81
C PRO A 255 -6.44 -12.36 19.27
N ALA A 256 -6.29 -12.29 17.95
CA ALA A 256 -5.09 -11.78 17.31
C ALA A 256 -4.91 -10.27 17.55
N PHE A 257 -5.98 -9.49 17.46
CA PHE A 257 -5.92 -8.06 17.73
C PHE A 257 -5.67 -7.77 19.24
N ARG A 258 -6.24 -8.58 20.13
CA ARG A 258 -5.99 -8.51 21.58
C ARG A 258 -4.52 -8.69 21.90
N PHE A 259 -3.83 -9.62 21.22
CA PHE A 259 -2.39 -9.80 21.39
C PHE A 259 -1.63 -8.49 21.18
N PHE A 260 -1.86 -7.81 20.08
CA PHE A 260 -1.20 -6.53 19.79
C PHE A 260 -1.69 -5.36 20.63
N LEU A 261 -2.96 -5.37 21.04
CA LEU A 261 -3.54 -4.29 21.84
C LEU A 261 -2.97 -4.23 23.26
N TYR A 262 -2.74 -5.40 23.87
CA TYR A 262 -2.31 -5.50 25.26
C TYR A 262 -0.79 -5.66 25.43
N ASN A 263 -0.04 -5.96 24.40
CA ASN A 263 1.41 -6.08 24.42
C ASN A 263 2.07 -4.92 23.68
N ASN A 264 3.17 -4.41 24.23
CA ASN A 264 4.01 -3.44 23.52
C ASN A 264 5.02 -4.18 22.66
N ILE A 265 4.68 -4.34 21.39
CA ILE A 265 5.53 -5.03 20.41
C ILE A 265 6.35 -3.94 19.68
N ASP A 266 7.65 -3.96 19.88
CA ASP A 266 8.60 -3.19 19.08
C ASP A 266 9.18 -4.03 17.93
N LYS A 267 10.09 -3.44 17.18
CA LYS A 267 10.74 -4.09 16.04
C LYS A 267 11.50 -5.35 16.46
N GLU A 268 12.24 -5.29 17.54
CA GLU A 268 13.07 -6.40 18.03
C GLU A 268 12.21 -7.57 18.51
N GLU A 269 11.17 -7.29 19.30
CA GLU A 269 10.19 -8.27 19.74
C GLU A 269 9.47 -8.92 18.55
N PHE A 270 9.09 -8.15 17.54
CA PHE A 270 8.41 -8.68 16.36
C PHE A 270 9.26 -9.69 15.59
N TYR A 271 10.57 -9.45 15.47
CA TYR A 271 11.48 -10.37 14.78
C TYR A 271 11.82 -11.65 15.56
N HIS A 272 11.88 -11.57 16.89
CA HIS A 272 12.36 -12.67 17.72
C HIS A 272 11.24 -13.50 18.34
N ASN A 273 10.02 -12.97 18.44
CA ASN A 273 8.88 -13.67 18.99
C ASN A 273 7.97 -14.24 17.89
N PRO A 274 7.98 -15.56 17.67
CA PRO A 274 7.14 -16.19 16.63
C PRO A 274 5.64 -15.88 16.78
N GLU A 275 5.15 -15.64 18.01
CA GLU A 275 3.74 -15.33 18.26
C GLU A 275 3.32 -14.03 17.57
N CYS A 276 4.25 -13.10 17.36
CA CYS A 276 3.97 -11.86 16.65
C CYS A 276 3.52 -12.12 15.21
N LEU A 277 4.29 -12.91 14.47
CA LEU A 277 3.95 -13.27 13.09
C LEU A 277 2.69 -14.14 13.02
N GLU A 278 2.52 -15.09 13.97
CA GLU A 278 1.32 -15.95 14.04
C GLU A 278 0.04 -15.14 14.27
N ASN A 279 0.06 -14.16 15.17
CA ASN A 279 -1.07 -13.27 15.39
C ASN A 279 -1.25 -12.29 14.22
N PHE A 280 -0.17 -11.80 13.62
CA PHE A 280 -0.24 -10.87 12.51
C PHE A 280 -0.98 -11.45 11.28
N ILE A 281 -0.71 -12.71 10.95
CA ILE A 281 -1.39 -13.38 9.82
C ILE A 281 -2.87 -13.66 10.06
N GLN A 282 -3.36 -13.50 11.28
CA GLN A 282 -4.78 -13.61 11.61
C GLN A 282 -5.52 -12.26 11.51
N LEU A 283 -4.77 -11.13 11.45
CA LEU A 283 -5.39 -9.79 11.41
C LEU A 283 -5.91 -9.46 10.02
N ASP A 284 -7.10 -8.87 9.98
CA ASP A 284 -7.68 -8.23 8.79
C ASP A 284 -8.57 -7.02 9.16
N ASP A 285 -9.15 -6.35 8.17
CA ASP A 285 -9.96 -5.15 8.38
C ASP A 285 -11.15 -5.38 9.33
N ASN A 286 -11.70 -6.61 9.38
CA ASN A 286 -12.86 -6.92 10.20
C ASN A 286 -12.55 -6.89 11.70
N ASP A 287 -11.32 -7.20 12.11
CA ASP A 287 -10.90 -7.13 13.52
C ASP A 287 -11.04 -5.71 14.05
N ILE A 288 -10.60 -4.74 13.25
CA ILE A 288 -10.63 -3.32 13.60
C ILE A 288 -12.06 -2.78 13.55
N TRP A 289 -12.80 -3.06 12.45
CA TRP A 289 -14.19 -2.62 12.32
C TRP A 289 -15.09 -3.15 13.42
N THR A 290 -14.94 -4.44 13.78
CA THR A 290 -15.74 -5.04 14.86
C THR A 290 -15.43 -4.41 16.19
N SER A 291 -14.15 -4.17 16.48
CA SER A 291 -13.71 -3.50 17.70
C SER A 291 -14.26 -2.08 17.79
N LEU A 292 -14.16 -1.29 16.72
CA LEU A 292 -14.74 0.07 16.66
C LEU A 292 -16.26 0.07 16.90
N LYS A 293 -17.00 -0.91 16.36
CA LYS A 293 -18.44 -1.04 16.61
C LYS A 293 -18.75 -1.25 18.08
N VAL A 294 -18.01 -2.13 18.76
CA VAL A 294 -18.18 -2.38 20.19
C VAL A 294 -17.72 -1.18 21.02
N TRP A 295 -16.58 -0.58 20.68
CA TRP A 295 -16.06 0.58 21.39
C TRP A 295 -16.92 1.85 21.24
N SER A 296 -17.79 1.92 20.22
CA SER A 296 -18.68 3.07 19.99
C SER A 296 -19.65 3.34 21.15
N THR A 297 -19.87 2.35 22.02
CA THR A 297 -20.72 2.44 23.22
C THR A 297 -19.93 2.26 24.52
N HIS A 298 -18.59 2.32 24.46
CA HIS A 298 -17.73 2.17 25.62
C HIS A 298 -17.89 3.35 26.60
N THR A 299 -17.66 3.11 27.88
CA THR A 299 -17.77 4.14 28.94
C THR A 299 -16.73 5.25 28.84
N ASP A 300 -15.54 4.93 28.30
CA ASP A 300 -14.54 5.96 28.00
C ASP A 300 -15.04 6.87 26.88
N LYS A 301 -15.19 8.16 27.21
CA LYS A 301 -15.79 9.15 26.33
C LYS A 301 -14.95 9.43 25.08
N ILE A 302 -13.63 9.33 25.18
CA ILE A 302 -12.71 9.58 24.08
C ILE A 302 -12.85 8.43 23.06
N LEU A 303 -12.69 7.20 23.55
CA LEU A 303 -12.78 6.01 22.71
C LEU A 303 -14.14 5.88 22.02
N SER A 304 -15.23 6.10 22.79
CA SER A 304 -16.59 5.99 22.24
C SER A 304 -16.92 7.12 21.24
N THR A 305 -16.44 8.34 21.47
CA THR A 305 -16.65 9.47 20.54
C THR A 305 -15.93 9.22 19.21
N LEU A 306 -14.66 8.83 19.25
CA LEU A 306 -13.88 8.51 18.04
C LEU A 306 -14.48 7.32 17.29
N SER A 307 -14.75 6.22 17.98
CA SER A 307 -15.30 5.01 17.39
C SER A 307 -16.69 5.23 16.77
N SER A 308 -17.60 5.90 17.52
CA SER A 308 -18.93 6.23 16.98
C SER A 308 -18.86 7.23 15.84
N GLY A 309 -17.88 8.15 15.88
CA GLY A 309 -17.60 9.08 14.78
C GLY A 309 -17.21 8.35 13.50
N MET A 310 -16.36 7.33 13.60
CA MET A 310 -15.97 6.49 12.47
C MET A 310 -17.15 5.68 11.93
N ILE A 311 -17.89 4.98 12.80
CA ILE A 311 -19.01 4.13 12.38
C ILE A 311 -20.14 4.96 11.73
N ASN A 312 -20.41 6.16 12.23
CA ASN A 312 -21.49 7.03 11.77
C ASN A 312 -21.05 8.14 10.82
N ARG A 313 -19.81 8.08 10.30
CA ARG A 313 -19.25 9.05 9.37
C ARG A 313 -19.27 10.51 9.87
N ARG A 314 -19.07 10.72 11.17
CA ARG A 314 -18.88 12.05 11.79
C ARG A 314 -17.38 12.36 11.85
N LEU A 315 -16.83 12.76 10.71
CA LEU A 315 -15.38 12.87 10.50
C LEU A 315 -14.83 14.20 11.02
N PHE A 316 -13.55 14.22 11.32
CA PHE A 316 -12.81 15.44 11.61
C PHE A 316 -12.95 16.47 10.49
N LYS A 317 -12.96 17.75 10.85
CA LYS A 317 -12.74 18.84 9.91
C LYS A 317 -11.27 18.84 9.50
N VAL A 318 -10.99 19.21 8.25
CA VAL A 318 -9.62 19.25 7.73
C VAL A 318 -9.37 20.59 7.05
N GLU A 319 -8.32 21.24 7.43
CA GLU A 319 -7.75 22.40 6.76
C GLU A 319 -6.41 22.00 6.14
N VAL A 320 -6.22 22.31 4.86
CA VAL A 320 -4.99 21.95 4.12
C VAL A 320 -4.27 23.24 3.74
N SER A 321 -3.00 23.33 4.09
CA SER A 321 -2.15 24.50 3.84
C SER A 321 -0.77 24.10 3.34
N SER A 322 -0.05 25.04 2.71
CA SER A 322 1.38 24.96 2.42
C SER A 322 2.25 25.24 3.66
N GLU A 323 1.68 25.91 4.67
CA GLU A 323 2.34 26.28 5.91
C GLU A 323 1.74 25.53 7.12
N PRO A 324 2.52 25.25 8.16
CA PRO A 324 1.99 24.64 9.38
C PRO A 324 0.98 25.56 10.08
N ALA A 325 -0.02 24.97 10.74
CA ALA A 325 -0.89 25.73 11.62
C ALA A 325 -0.09 26.31 12.80
N SER A 326 -0.47 27.49 13.28
CA SER A 326 0.20 28.09 14.44
C SER A 326 -0.08 27.28 15.72
N ASN A 327 0.88 27.29 16.63
CA ASN A 327 0.71 26.62 17.92
C ASN A 327 -0.46 27.23 18.71
N GLU A 328 -0.63 28.56 18.66
CA GLU A 328 -1.75 29.25 19.32
C GLU A 328 -3.10 28.71 18.83
N HIS A 329 -3.26 28.56 17.51
CA HIS A 329 -4.51 28.03 16.95
C HIS A 329 -4.76 26.56 17.33
N ILE A 330 -3.71 25.75 17.39
CA ILE A 330 -3.80 24.35 17.83
C ILE A 330 -4.24 24.27 19.29
N GLU A 331 -3.66 25.08 20.16
CA GLU A 331 -3.99 25.11 21.59
C GLU A 331 -5.40 25.67 21.83
N GLU A 332 -5.83 26.69 21.11
CA GLU A 332 -7.21 27.21 21.12
C GLU A 332 -8.22 26.12 20.72
N LEU A 333 -7.94 25.36 19.67
CA LEU A 333 -8.78 24.22 19.25
C LEU A 333 -8.88 23.15 20.35
N LYS A 334 -7.78 22.85 21.04
CA LYS A 334 -7.79 21.89 22.17
C LYS A 334 -8.66 22.40 23.32
N ASP A 335 -8.60 23.68 23.65
CA ASP A 335 -9.43 24.29 24.70
C ASP A 335 -10.91 24.21 24.34
N ILE A 336 -11.28 24.60 23.13
CA ILE A 336 -12.66 24.56 22.63
C ILE A 336 -13.20 23.13 22.63
N ILE A 337 -12.41 22.18 22.09
CA ILE A 337 -12.83 20.78 21.95
C ILE A 337 -12.96 20.11 23.33
N SER A 338 -12.03 20.34 24.24
CA SER A 338 -12.10 19.78 25.60
C SER A 338 -13.32 20.27 26.34
N ALA A 339 -13.61 21.57 26.25
CA ALA A 339 -14.81 22.16 26.85
C ALA A 339 -16.11 21.59 26.22
N HIS A 340 -16.16 21.52 24.88
CA HIS A 340 -17.32 21.01 24.15
C HIS A 340 -17.60 19.53 24.44
N LEU A 341 -16.56 18.72 24.47
CA LEU A 341 -16.67 17.29 24.76
C LEU A 341 -16.75 17.01 26.27
N GLY A 342 -16.42 17.94 27.16
CA GLY A 342 -16.35 17.72 28.61
C GLY A 342 -15.30 16.63 28.94
N ILE A 343 -14.11 16.73 28.38
CA ILE A 343 -12.94 15.88 28.64
C ILE A 343 -11.81 16.71 29.23
N HIS A 344 -10.80 16.06 29.80
CA HIS A 344 -9.61 16.77 30.25
C HIS A 344 -8.88 17.42 29.08
N ARG A 345 -8.31 18.60 29.27
CA ARG A 345 -7.58 19.31 28.20
C ARG A 345 -6.42 18.50 27.62
N GLU A 346 -5.74 17.76 28.48
CA GLU A 346 -4.65 16.87 28.07
C GLU A 346 -5.10 15.81 27.06
N ASP A 347 -6.33 15.33 27.16
CA ASP A 347 -6.91 14.34 26.26
C ASP A 347 -7.35 14.93 24.91
N ALA A 348 -7.40 16.26 24.77
CA ALA A 348 -7.80 16.89 23.51
C ALA A 348 -6.87 16.59 22.34
N HIS A 349 -5.64 16.11 22.59
CA HIS A 349 -4.71 15.68 21.56
C HIS A 349 -5.24 14.51 20.71
N TYR A 350 -6.16 13.70 21.23
CA TYR A 350 -6.83 12.65 20.46
C TYR A 350 -7.76 13.21 19.37
N PHE A 351 -8.14 14.48 19.49
CA PHE A 351 -9.11 15.14 18.62
C PHE A 351 -8.51 16.26 17.77
N VAL A 352 -7.20 16.49 17.88
CA VAL A 352 -6.46 17.46 17.05
C VAL A 352 -5.17 16.81 16.56
N SER A 353 -4.96 16.79 15.27
CA SER A 353 -3.78 16.18 14.63
C SER A 353 -3.28 17.06 13.50
N VAL A 354 -1.96 17.20 13.37
CA VAL A 354 -1.30 18.04 12.35
C VAL A 354 -0.30 17.21 11.55
N PRO A 355 -0.74 16.23 10.75
CA PRO A 355 0.20 15.49 9.89
C PRO A 355 0.81 16.38 8.83
N ARG A 356 2.13 16.27 8.70
CA ARG A 356 2.88 16.80 7.57
C ARG A 356 3.05 15.69 6.55
N ILE A 357 2.60 15.93 5.33
CA ILE A 357 2.74 15.00 4.22
C ILE A 357 3.69 15.61 3.20
N GLU A 358 4.74 14.86 2.87
CA GLU A 358 5.75 15.24 1.90
C GLU A 358 5.92 14.09 0.91
N LYS A 359 5.74 14.35 -0.37
CA LYS A 359 5.90 13.37 -1.45
C LYS A 359 6.56 13.99 -2.67
N ASN A 360 7.50 13.27 -3.26
CA ASN A 360 7.91 13.40 -4.66
C ASN A 360 7.21 12.28 -5.47
N MET A 361 6.92 12.55 -6.72
CA MET A 361 6.23 11.58 -7.58
C MET A 361 7.19 10.77 -8.44
N TYR A 362 8.39 11.27 -8.58
CA TYR A 362 9.51 10.64 -9.29
C TYR A 362 10.82 11.03 -8.61
N ASP A 363 11.67 10.07 -8.32
CA ASP A 363 13.00 10.30 -7.75
C ASP A 363 14.06 9.64 -8.65
N PRO A 364 14.73 10.43 -9.51
CA PRO A 364 15.74 9.88 -10.40
C PRO A 364 17.02 9.40 -9.69
N ALA A 365 17.18 9.71 -8.41
CA ALA A 365 18.33 9.28 -7.62
C ALA A 365 18.13 7.93 -6.93
N ASP A 366 16.85 7.53 -6.71
CA ASP A 366 16.49 6.27 -6.06
C ASP A 366 16.41 5.11 -7.06
N ASP A 367 15.67 5.30 -8.16
CA ASP A 367 15.57 4.37 -9.29
C ASP A 367 15.14 5.16 -10.53
N SER A 368 15.91 5.08 -11.62
CA SER A 368 15.65 5.88 -12.81
C SER A 368 14.74 5.16 -13.80
N ILE A 369 13.89 5.91 -14.50
CA ILE A 369 13.22 5.41 -15.70
C ILE A 369 14.06 5.82 -16.88
N ASP A 370 14.73 4.84 -17.49
CA ASP A 370 15.70 5.03 -18.55
C ASP A 370 15.09 4.78 -19.93
N ILE A 371 15.32 5.72 -20.83
CA ILE A 371 14.81 5.70 -22.20
C ILE A 371 15.90 5.28 -23.17
N LEU A 372 15.66 4.17 -23.87
CA LEU A 372 16.56 3.62 -24.88
C LEU A 372 16.22 4.18 -26.28
N TYR A 373 17.18 4.81 -26.92
CA TYR A 373 17.07 5.32 -28.28
C TYR A 373 17.57 4.31 -29.32
N ASN A 374 17.19 4.50 -30.59
CA ASN A 374 17.56 3.60 -31.72
C ASN A 374 19.05 3.54 -31.97
N ASP A 375 19.82 4.54 -31.59
CA ASP A 375 21.29 4.58 -31.69
C ASP A 375 21.99 3.86 -30.53
N GLY A 376 21.20 3.29 -29.59
CA GLY A 376 21.70 2.59 -28.41
C GLY A 376 22.01 3.52 -27.24
N SER A 377 21.82 4.83 -27.36
CA SER A 377 22.01 5.77 -26.26
C SER A 377 20.86 5.66 -25.25
N ILE A 378 21.16 5.95 -23.98
CA ILE A 378 20.21 5.94 -22.87
C ILE A 378 20.14 7.33 -22.26
N LYS A 379 18.93 7.81 -21.95
CA LYS A 379 18.70 9.05 -21.22
C LYS A 379 17.62 8.83 -20.15
N ASN A 380 17.76 9.48 -19.00
CA ASN A 380 16.68 9.50 -18.01
C ASN A 380 15.43 10.17 -18.59
N ILE A 381 14.24 9.71 -18.17
CA ILE A 381 12.96 10.30 -18.62
C ILE A 381 12.90 11.81 -18.40
N ALA A 382 13.49 12.33 -17.31
CA ALA A 382 13.50 13.77 -17.03
C ALA A 382 14.31 14.58 -18.07
N GLU A 383 15.27 13.94 -18.75
CA GLU A 383 16.07 14.54 -19.83
C GLU A 383 15.47 14.23 -21.22
N ALA A 384 14.83 13.08 -21.35
CA ALA A 384 14.28 12.58 -22.61
C ALA A 384 12.93 13.24 -22.96
N SER A 385 12.18 13.67 -21.95
CA SER A 385 10.85 14.29 -22.08
C SER A 385 10.95 15.74 -22.57
N ASP A 386 10.09 16.12 -23.49
CA ASP A 386 9.89 17.52 -23.92
C ASP A 386 8.82 18.25 -23.09
N MET A 387 8.16 17.54 -22.18
CA MET A 387 7.22 18.13 -21.23
C MET A 387 7.97 18.81 -20.08
N LEU A 388 7.92 20.13 -20.00
CA LEU A 388 8.50 20.93 -18.91
C LEU A 388 8.09 20.47 -17.50
N ASN A 389 6.98 19.76 -17.38
CA ASN A 389 6.43 19.34 -16.10
C ASN A 389 7.11 18.08 -15.48
N ILE A 390 7.82 17.27 -16.26
CA ILE A 390 8.43 16.02 -15.73
C ILE A 390 9.54 16.35 -14.73
N SER A 391 10.38 17.34 -15.01
CA SER A 391 11.38 17.83 -14.05
C SER A 391 10.76 18.43 -12.78
N LEU A 392 9.50 18.87 -12.84
CA LEU A 392 8.76 19.35 -11.67
C LEU A 392 8.17 18.21 -10.83
N LEU A 393 7.99 17.01 -11.41
CA LEU A 393 7.48 15.85 -10.67
C LEU A 393 8.50 15.32 -9.65
N SER A 394 9.80 15.57 -9.86
CA SER A 394 10.85 15.25 -8.88
C SER A 394 10.90 16.23 -7.70
N LYS A 395 10.20 17.38 -7.77
CA LYS A 395 10.14 18.32 -6.65
C LYS A 395 9.21 17.78 -5.56
N LYS A 396 9.73 17.80 -4.34
CA LYS A 396 8.94 17.46 -3.16
C LYS A 396 7.80 18.46 -2.96
N VAL A 397 6.57 17.95 -2.96
CA VAL A 397 5.38 18.75 -2.60
C VAL A 397 5.07 18.48 -1.13
N ARG A 398 5.01 19.54 -0.35
CA ARG A 398 4.71 19.50 1.08
C ARG A 398 3.36 20.12 1.33
N LYS A 399 2.53 19.41 2.13
CA LYS A 399 1.24 19.92 2.62
C LYS A 399 1.09 19.60 4.10
N TYR A 400 0.47 20.50 4.82
CA TYR A 400 0.09 20.36 6.21
C TYR A 400 -1.41 20.19 6.31
N TYR A 401 -1.85 19.21 7.09
CA TYR A 401 -3.26 18.90 7.31
C TYR A 401 -3.56 19.15 8.78
N LEU A 402 -4.36 20.15 9.09
CA LEU A 402 -4.90 20.34 10.43
C LEU A 402 -6.23 19.60 10.48
N CYS A 403 -6.24 18.47 11.21
CA CYS A 403 -7.41 17.60 11.37
C CYS A 403 -7.95 17.77 12.79
N TYR A 404 -9.21 18.11 12.97
CA TYR A 404 -9.79 18.29 14.28
C TYR A 404 -11.28 17.96 14.36
N GLN A 405 -11.76 17.65 15.58
CA GLN A 405 -13.16 17.35 15.87
C GLN A 405 -14.07 18.52 15.45
N ARG A 406 -15.12 18.20 14.67
CA ARG A 406 -16.16 19.19 14.36
C ARG A 406 -16.94 19.52 15.61
N LEU A 407 -17.13 20.79 15.85
CA LEU A 407 -18.04 21.32 16.86
C LEU A 407 -19.42 21.43 16.19
N GLN A 408 -20.32 20.56 16.55
CA GLN A 408 -21.73 20.62 16.10
C GLN A 408 -22.61 21.24 17.18
#